data_b55f8769d803cb3144759062f3ba95e5
#
_entry.id   b55f8769d803cb3144759062f3ba95e5
#
_cell.length_a   1.000
_cell.length_b   1.000
_cell.length_c   1.000
_cell.angle_alpha   90.00
_cell.angle_beta   90.00
_cell.angle_gamma   90.00
#
_symmetry.space_group_name_H-M   'P 1'
#
loop_
_entity.id
_entity.type
_entity.pdbx_description
1 polymer ?
#
loop_
_entity_poly.entity_id
_entity_poly.type
_entity_poly.pdbx_seq_one_letter_code
_entity_poly.pdbx_strand_id
1 'polypeptide(L)'
;MSPTSNANSSTKWTSNHALIQAAICLVLGVMFGFFIRGSRTAVPTQVAAGTAQPAPGSVAGAGKVTPDQLKHMADKQAQPLLAQLQSTPNDPELLAKLGYVYYATRGFKEASEYYRRSVDIKDDVVVRTELGRAYYYAGDPDKALAEFATVLKVDPNNANAMYNIGLIKWQRDSDANGAVAVWKEMLKKNPNHPRRAEVEELIARAKQHSTLKEPAHNTQLSR
;
A
#
# COMPACT_ATOMS: atom_id res chain seq x y z
N MET A 1 27.74 -32.65 -49.28
CA MET A 1 27.81 -32.93 -47.85
C MET A 1 26.60 -32.26 -47.21
N SER A 2 25.72 -33.06 -46.65
CA SER A 2 24.34 -32.74 -46.27
C SER A 2 24.24 -31.91 -44.99
N PRO A 3 23.19 -31.07 -44.81
CA PRO A 3 22.96 -30.33 -43.59
C PRO A 3 22.19 -31.19 -42.58
N THR A 4 22.64 -31.18 -41.33
CA THR A 4 21.96 -31.82 -40.21
C THR A 4 20.81 -30.95 -39.70
N SER A 5 19.62 -31.52 -39.70
CA SER A 5 18.39 -30.97 -39.17
C SER A 5 18.46 -30.81 -37.65
N ASN A 6 18.07 -29.69 -37.14
CA ASN A 6 17.88 -29.46 -35.71
C ASN A 6 16.43 -29.70 -35.34
N ALA A 7 16.19 -30.75 -34.57
CA ALA A 7 14.87 -31.22 -34.16
C ALA A 7 14.27 -30.29 -33.09
N ASN A 8 13.09 -29.81 -33.40
CA ASN A 8 12.17 -29.06 -32.55
C ASN A 8 11.67 -29.96 -31.39
N SER A 9 12.12 -29.70 -30.16
CA SER A 9 11.59 -30.37 -28.98
C SER A 9 10.27 -29.70 -28.54
N SER A 10 9.17 -30.11 -29.14
CA SER A 10 7.83 -29.81 -28.64
C SER A 10 7.60 -30.55 -27.30
N THR A 11 7.57 -29.80 -26.22
CA THR A 11 7.18 -30.30 -24.89
C THR A 11 5.74 -30.79 -24.97
N LYS A 12 5.57 -32.13 -24.97
CA LYS A 12 4.25 -32.77 -24.87
C LYS A 12 3.67 -32.50 -23.49
N TRP A 13 2.74 -31.54 -23.40
CA TRP A 13 1.90 -31.36 -22.23
C TRP A 13 1.04 -32.61 -22.06
N THR A 14 1.33 -33.36 -21.01
CA THR A 14 0.59 -34.60 -20.73
C THR A 14 -0.83 -34.26 -20.26
N SER A 15 -1.84 -34.96 -20.80
CA SER A 15 -3.27 -34.80 -20.48
C SER A 15 -3.61 -34.74 -18.99
N ASN A 16 -2.75 -35.26 -18.14
CA ASN A 16 -2.95 -35.30 -16.70
C ASN A 16 -2.91 -33.93 -16.03
N HIS A 17 -2.11 -32.94 -16.54
CA HIS A 17 -2.07 -31.58 -15.98
C HIS A 17 -3.35 -30.80 -16.31
N ALA A 18 -3.95 -31.00 -17.46
CA ALA A 18 -5.21 -30.36 -17.82
C ALA A 18 -6.37 -30.86 -16.96
N LEU A 19 -6.40 -32.16 -16.64
CA LEU A 19 -7.42 -32.78 -15.77
C LEU A 19 -7.27 -32.29 -14.31
N ILE A 20 -6.06 -32.15 -13.80
CA ILE A 20 -5.80 -31.61 -12.45
C ILE A 20 -6.23 -30.13 -12.34
N GLN A 21 -5.95 -29.32 -13.33
CA GLN A 21 -6.41 -27.92 -13.33
C GLN A 21 -7.93 -27.79 -13.44
N ALA A 22 -8.57 -28.62 -14.26
CA ALA A 22 -10.03 -28.65 -14.37
C ALA A 22 -10.70 -29.08 -13.04
N ALA A 23 -10.11 -30.03 -12.33
CA ALA A 23 -10.61 -30.51 -11.02
C ALA A 23 -10.49 -29.40 -9.95
N ILE A 24 -9.38 -28.65 -9.93
CA ILE A 24 -9.17 -27.52 -8.99
C ILE A 24 -10.18 -26.40 -9.24
N CYS A 25 -10.43 -26.04 -10.49
CA CYS A 25 -11.45 -25.03 -10.84
C CYS A 25 -12.87 -25.45 -10.45
N LEU A 26 -13.20 -26.76 -10.55
CA LEU A 26 -14.51 -27.26 -10.20
C LEU A 26 -14.73 -27.23 -8.68
N VAL A 27 -13.72 -27.60 -7.89
CA VAL A 27 -13.77 -27.55 -6.42
C VAL A 27 -13.91 -26.12 -5.93
N LEU A 28 -13.17 -25.17 -6.50
CA LEU A 28 -13.26 -23.75 -6.15
C LEU A 28 -14.61 -23.14 -6.56
N GLY A 29 -15.18 -23.55 -7.70
CA GLY A 29 -16.50 -23.12 -8.15
C GLY A 29 -17.64 -23.60 -7.25
N VAL A 30 -17.58 -24.84 -6.76
CA VAL A 30 -18.58 -25.40 -5.84
C VAL A 30 -18.51 -24.76 -4.46
N MET A 31 -17.30 -24.47 -3.94
CA MET A 31 -17.14 -23.76 -2.67
C MET A 31 -17.69 -22.32 -2.74
N PHE A 32 -17.47 -21.62 -3.85
CA PHE A 32 -17.98 -20.25 -4.04
C PHE A 32 -19.49 -20.21 -4.28
N GLY A 33 -20.05 -21.24 -4.97
CA GLY A 33 -21.50 -21.36 -5.23
C GLY A 33 -22.31 -21.69 -3.98
N PHE A 34 -21.74 -22.41 -3.01
CA PHE A 34 -22.41 -22.74 -1.76
C PHE A 34 -22.54 -21.56 -0.81
N PHE A 35 -21.62 -20.58 -0.88
CA PHE A 35 -21.66 -19.40 -0.02
C PHE A 35 -22.69 -18.35 -0.45
N ILE A 36 -23.17 -18.37 -1.71
CA ILE A 36 -24.15 -17.40 -2.24
C ILE A 36 -25.61 -17.88 -2.13
N ARG A 37 -25.85 -19.17 -1.83
CA ARG A 37 -27.21 -19.76 -1.84
C ARG A 37 -27.84 -19.94 -0.45
N GLY A 38 -27.31 -19.29 0.58
CA GLY A 38 -27.86 -19.33 1.93
C GLY A 38 -28.73 -18.12 2.25
N SER A 39 -30.06 -18.35 2.29
CA SER A 39 -31.07 -17.55 2.99
C SER A 39 -31.97 -16.65 2.15
N ARG A 40 -32.93 -17.27 1.48
CA ARG A 40 -34.26 -16.69 1.27
C ARG A 40 -35.25 -17.49 2.09
N THR A 41 -35.54 -17.06 3.30
CA THR A 41 -36.70 -17.52 4.08
C THR A 41 -37.86 -16.57 3.83
N ALA A 42 -38.96 -17.10 3.31
CA ALA A 42 -40.22 -16.42 3.14
C ALA A 42 -40.81 -16.04 4.51
N VAL A 43 -41.30 -14.81 4.62
CA VAL A 43 -42.00 -14.31 5.79
C VAL A 43 -43.50 -14.63 5.64
N PRO A 44 -44.17 -15.33 6.59
CA PRO A 44 -45.62 -15.38 6.63
C PRO A 44 -46.14 -14.14 7.36
N THR A 45 -47.04 -13.45 6.70
CA THR A 45 -47.82 -12.32 7.28
C THR A 45 -48.79 -12.85 8.35
N GLN A 46 -48.59 -12.48 9.62
CA GLN A 46 -49.63 -12.55 10.64
C GLN A 46 -49.75 -11.23 11.36
N VAL A 47 -50.93 -10.65 11.24
CA VAL A 47 -51.38 -9.46 11.96
C VAL A 47 -51.88 -9.89 13.34
N ALA A 48 -51.27 -9.42 14.40
CA ALA A 48 -51.87 -9.40 15.74
C ALA A 48 -51.30 -8.22 16.55
N ALA A 49 -52.21 -7.59 17.28
CA ALA A 49 -52.10 -6.31 17.96
C ALA A 49 -51.16 -6.34 19.19
N GLY A 50 -50.45 -5.23 19.37
CA GLY A 50 -50.19 -4.57 20.66
C GLY A 50 -49.24 -5.21 21.64
N THR A 51 -47.98 -4.79 21.60
CA THR A 51 -47.19 -4.37 22.77
C THR A 51 -45.93 -3.67 22.21
N ALA A 52 -45.59 -2.52 22.75
CA ALA A 52 -44.48 -1.70 22.34
C ALA A 52 -43.16 -2.46 22.56
N GLN A 53 -42.59 -2.97 21.47
CA GLN A 53 -41.25 -3.55 21.45
C GLN A 53 -40.29 -2.43 21.06
N PRO A 54 -39.17 -2.23 21.78
CA PRO A 54 -38.19 -1.22 21.39
C PRO A 54 -37.70 -1.55 19.99
N ALA A 55 -37.65 -0.54 19.13
CA ALA A 55 -37.15 -0.65 17.77
C ALA A 55 -35.80 -1.38 17.75
N PRO A 56 -35.58 -2.33 16.79
CA PRO A 56 -34.25 -2.90 16.58
C PRO A 56 -33.34 -1.73 16.27
N GLY A 57 -32.32 -1.57 17.12
CA GLY A 57 -31.35 -0.49 16.99
C GLY A 57 -30.87 -0.38 15.56
N SER A 58 -31.03 0.81 15.01
CA SER A 58 -30.35 1.19 13.78
C SER A 58 -28.91 0.70 13.86
N VAL A 59 -28.48 -0.12 12.94
CA VAL A 59 -27.05 -0.34 12.64
C VAL A 59 -26.53 0.98 12.08
N ALA A 60 -26.41 1.94 13.00
CA ALA A 60 -25.79 3.22 12.74
C ALA A 60 -24.33 2.95 12.40
N GLY A 61 -24.01 3.23 11.15
CA GLY A 61 -22.71 3.60 10.71
C GLY A 61 -21.60 2.59 11.01
N ALA A 62 -20.88 2.17 9.97
CA ALA A 62 -19.52 1.70 10.12
C ALA A 62 -18.73 2.81 10.84
N GLY A 63 -18.71 2.76 12.17
CA GLY A 63 -18.08 3.74 13.03
C GLY A 63 -16.63 3.86 12.64
N LYS A 64 -16.13 5.07 12.43
CA LYS A 64 -14.71 5.32 12.21
C LYS A 64 -13.95 4.61 13.34
N VAL A 65 -13.07 3.67 12.95
CA VAL A 65 -12.23 2.95 13.91
C VAL A 65 -11.44 3.97 14.73
N THR A 66 -11.57 3.88 16.05
CA THR A 66 -10.90 4.83 16.96
C THR A 66 -9.40 4.52 17.07
N PRO A 67 -8.57 5.49 17.49
CA PRO A 67 -7.14 5.24 17.74
C PRO A 67 -6.90 4.09 18.73
N ASP A 68 -7.72 3.98 19.78
CA ASP A 68 -7.61 2.91 20.77
C ASP A 68 -7.94 1.54 20.16
N GLN A 69 -8.94 1.47 19.29
CA GLN A 69 -9.26 0.23 18.56
C GLN A 69 -8.10 -0.17 17.64
N LEU A 70 -7.49 0.80 16.92
CA LEU A 70 -6.32 0.54 16.08
C LEU A 70 -5.15 0.03 16.91
N LYS A 71 -4.88 0.66 18.06
CA LYS A 71 -3.83 0.21 18.98
C LYS A 71 -4.08 -1.21 19.48
N HIS A 72 -5.30 -1.51 19.93
CA HIS A 72 -5.66 -2.86 20.37
C HIS A 72 -5.50 -3.90 19.25
N MET A 73 -5.86 -3.54 18.03
CA MET A 73 -5.65 -4.41 16.85
C MET A 73 -4.16 -4.65 16.59
N ALA A 74 -3.34 -3.59 16.67
CA ALA A 74 -1.90 -3.70 16.54
C ALA A 74 -1.32 -4.67 17.57
N ASP A 75 -1.61 -4.44 18.85
CA ASP A 75 -1.11 -5.23 19.98
C ASP A 75 -1.49 -6.71 19.83
N LYS A 76 -2.75 -6.99 19.46
CA LYS A 76 -3.23 -8.36 19.22
C LYS A 76 -2.50 -9.05 18.06
N GLN A 77 -2.26 -8.34 16.95
CA GLN A 77 -1.57 -8.90 15.79
C GLN A 77 -0.06 -9.02 16.03
N ALA A 78 0.53 -8.13 16.80
CA ALA A 78 1.95 -8.14 17.13
C ALA A 78 2.32 -9.23 18.14
N GLN A 79 1.42 -9.61 19.06
CA GLN A 79 1.73 -10.58 20.13
C GLN A 79 2.44 -11.87 19.67
N PRO A 80 1.94 -12.62 18.66
CA PRO A 80 2.62 -13.84 18.21
C PRO A 80 3.99 -13.55 17.58
N LEU A 81 4.17 -12.41 16.93
CA LEU A 81 5.44 -11.99 16.34
C LEU A 81 6.43 -11.57 17.43
N LEU A 82 5.96 -10.87 18.47
CA LEU A 82 6.77 -10.50 19.63
C LEU A 82 7.25 -11.72 20.40
N ALA A 83 6.39 -12.74 20.55
CA ALA A 83 6.80 -14.01 21.18
C ALA A 83 7.89 -14.72 20.37
N GLN A 84 7.79 -14.73 19.03
CA GLN A 84 8.85 -15.26 18.17
C GLN A 84 10.15 -14.43 18.28
N LEU A 85 10.02 -13.09 18.34
CA LEU A 85 11.18 -12.20 18.44
C LEU A 85 11.98 -12.41 19.74
N GLN A 86 11.35 -12.91 20.80
CA GLN A 86 12.09 -13.30 22.04
C GLN A 86 13.09 -14.42 21.78
N SER A 87 12.77 -15.35 20.88
CA SER A 87 13.65 -16.47 20.51
C SER A 87 14.65 -16.08 19.42
N THR A 88 14.31 -15.12 18.57
CA THR A 88 15.14 -14.66 17.44
C THR A 88 15.21 -13.13 17.40
N PRO A 89 15.86 -12.47 18.37
CA PRO A 89 15.78 -11.00 18.55
C PRO A 89 16.36 -10.18 17.39
N ASN A 90 17.19 -10.79 16.55
CA ASN A 90 17.84 -10.17 15.41
C ASN A 90 17.34 -10.74 14.06
N ASP A 91 16.12 -11.25 14.00
CA ASP A 91 15.51 -11.66 12.74
C ASP A 91 14.97 -10.42 11.98
N PRO A 92 15.62 -10.02 10.87
CA PRO A 92 15.21 -8.81 10.14
C PRO A 92 13.83 -8.93 9.48
N GLU A 93 13.43 -10.13 9.07
CA GLU A 93 12.13 -10.34 8.44
C GLU A 93 11.00 -10.25 9.48
N LEU A 94 11.23 -10.77 10.67
CA LEU A 94 10.28 -10.70 11.77
C LEU A 94 10.11 -9.25 12.26
N LEU A 95 11.21 -8.51 12.33
CA LEU A 95 11.19 -7.08 12.64
C LEU A 95 10.43 -6.29 11.56
N ALA A 96 10.66 -6.58 10.27
CA ALA A 96 9.90 -5.94 9.18
C ALA A 96 8.40 -6.26 9.25
N LYS A 97 8.01 -7.49 9.60
CA LYS A 97 6.60 -7.86 9.82
C LYS A 97 5.96 -7.08 10.96
N LEU A 98 6.66 -6.90 12.08
CA LEU A 98 6.20 -6.05 13.18
C LEU A 98 6.03 -4.60 12.74
N GLY A 99 7.01 -4.06 12.02
CA GLY A 99 6.90 -2.74 11.41
C GLY A 99 5.64 -2.59 10.56
N TYR A 100 5.34 -3.57 9.72
CA TYR A 100 4.13 -3.57 8.90
C TYR A 100 2.84 -3.60 9.74
N VAL A 101 2.77 -4.43 10.78
CA VAL A 101 1.58 -4.50 11.67
C VAL A 101 1.31 -3.14 12.30
N TYR A 102 2.32 -2.49 12.86
CA TYR A 102 2.17 -1.17 13.46
C TYR A 102 1.85 -0.10 12.41
N TYR A 103 2.49 -0.14 11.24
CA TYR A 103 2.20 0.80 10.16
C TYR A 103 0.73 0.71 9.70
N ALA A 104 0.23 -0.51 9.48
CA ALA A 104 -1.15 -0.76 9.04
C ALA A 104 -2.21 -0.26 10.05
N THR A 105 -1.85 -0.22 11.32
CA THR A 105 -2.69 0.26 12.44
C THR A 105 -2.38 1.69 12.87
N ARG A 106 -1.62 2.43 12.03
CA ARG A 106 -1.22 3.83 12.26
C ARG A 106 -0.29 4.07 13.46
N GLY A 107 0.30 3.03 14.02
CA GLY A 107 1.38 3.11 15.00
C GLY A 107 2.71 3.44 14.31
N PHE A 108 2.80 4.63 13.69
CA PHE A 108 3.91 4.97 12.79
C PHE A 108 5.25 5.12 13.50
N LYS A 109 5.25 5.52 14.78
CA LYS A 109 6.48 5.59 15.58
C LYS A 109 7.02 4.20 15.84
N GLU A 110 6.18 3.29 16.34
CA GLU A 110 6.52 1.89 16.58
C GLU A 110 6.94 1.20 15.27
N ALA A 111 6.22 1.46 14.19
CA ALA A 111 6.57 0.96 12.86
C ALA A 111 7.98 1.39 12.46
N SER A 112 8.32 2.67 12.62
CA SER A 112 9.64 3.19 12.27
C SER A 112 10.76 2.56 13.11
N GLU A 113 10.52 2.26 14.38
CA GLU A 113 11.50 1.59 15.25
C GLU A 113 11.78 0.16 14.78
N TYR A 114 10.74 -0.62 14.48
CA TYR A 114 10.90 -1.99 14.00
C TYR A 114 11.54 -2.05 12.60
N TYR A 115 11.12 -1.20 11.67
CA TYR A 115 11.74 -1.13 10.35
C TYR A 115 13.20 -0.69 10.44
N ARG A 116 13.54 0.30 11.27
CA ARG A 116 14.93 0.72 11.49
C ARG A 116 15.79 -0.45 12.00
N ARG A 117 15.33 -1.16 13.02
CA ARG A 117 16.04 -2.35 13.52
C ARG A 117 16.23 -3.41 12.43
N SER A 118 15.23 -3.60 11.57
CA SER A 118 15.32 -4.53 10.45
C SER A 118 16.42 -4.12 9.47
N VAL A 119 16.45 -2.85 9.03
CA VAL A 119 17.45 -2.36 8.07
C VAL A 119 18.84 -2.25 8.67
N ASP A 120 18.98 -2.05 9.99
CA ASP A 120 20.27 -2.06 10.70
C ASP A 120 20.93 -3.46 10.66
N ILE A 121 20.13 -4.54 10.58
CA ILE A 121 20.61 -5.92 10.50
C ILE A 121 20.82 -6.33 9.02
N LYS A 122 19.85 -6.02 8.17
CA LYS A 122 19.86 -6.33 6.75
C LYS A 122 19.31 -5.14 5.97
N ASP A 123 20.19 -4.46 5.26
CA ASP A 123 19.82 -3.30 4.44
C ASP A 123 19.01 -3.75 3.21
N ASP A 124 17.70 -3.80 3.38
CA ASP A 124 16.74 -4.13 2.33
C ASP A 124 16.05 -2.88 1.80
N VAL A 125 16.12 -2.63 0.50
CA VAL A 125 15.58 -1.44 -0.17
C VAL A 125 14.07 -1.29 0.03
N VAL A 126 13.32 -2.41 0.06
CA VAL A 126 11.88 -2.39 0.27
C VAL A 126 11.56 -1.97 1.71
N VAL A 127 12.23 -2.60 2.70
CA VAL A 127 12.05 -2.27 4.11
C VAL A 127 12.49 -0.83 4.40
N ARG A 128 13.59 -0.36 3.79
CA ARG A 128 14.05 1.03 3.90
C ARG A 128 13.04 2.02 3.31
N THR A 129 12.38 1.66 2.22
CA THR A 129 11.30 2.49 1.67
C THR A 129 10.12 2.58 2.64
N GLU A 130 9.74 1.48 3.29
CA GLU A 130 8.68 1.48 4.31
C GLU A 130 9.09 2.25 5.58
N LEU A 131 10.36 2.19 5.97
CA LEU A 131 10.93 3.01 7.05
C LEU A 131 10.76 4.50 6.75
N GLY A 132 11.13 4.94 5.54
CA GLY A 132 10.94 6.32 5.11
C GLY A 132 9.47 6.75 5.19
N ARG A 133 8.54 5.90 4.77
CA ARG A 133 7.09 6.16 4.89
C ARG A 133 6.65 6.24 6.35
N ALA A 134 7.14 5.34 7.20
CA ALA A 134 6.81 5.35 8.63
C ALA A 134 7.30 6.66 9.28
N TYR A 135 8.52 7.10 9.01
CA TYR A 135 9.02 8.40 9.48
C TYR A 135 8.15 9.57 9.01
N TYR A 136 7.76 9.59 7.73
CA TYR A 136 6.91 10.66 7.21
C TYR A 136 5.58 10.78 7.98
N TYR A 137 4.88 9.65 8.17
CA TYR A 137 3.60 9.64 8.89
C TYR A 137 3.77 9.79 10.41
N ALA A 138 4.94 9.49 10.97
CA ALA A 138 5.29 9.78 12.37
C ALA A 138 5.59 11.26 12.61
N GLY A 139 5.69 12.08 11.55
CA GLY A 139 5.97 13.52 11.64
C GLY A 139 7.46 13.87 11.54
N ASP A 140 8.30 12.93 11.07
CA ASP A 140 9.74 13.09 10.88
C ASP A 140 10.13 13.12 9.38
N PRO A 141 9.68 14.11 8.59
CA PRO A 141 9.88 14.12 7.14
C PRO A 141 11.36 14.26 6.73
N ASP A 142 12.22 14.83 7.57
CA ASP A 142 13.65 14.91 7.28
C ASP A 142 14.31 13.53 7.31
N LYS A 143 13.96 12.69 8.30
CA LYS A 143 14.40 11.30 8.33
C LYS A 143 13.83 10.52 7.15
N ALA A 144 12.57 10.76 6.79
CA ALA A 144 11.96 10.13 5.62
C ALA A 144 12.73 10.45 4.34
N LEU A 145 13.08 11.72 4.11
CA LEU A 145 13.88 12.14 2.94
C LEU A 145 15.25 11.49 2.92
N ALA A 146 15.91 11.35 4.07
CA ALA A 146 17.22 10.70 4.19
C ALA A 146 17.13 9.21 3.78
N GLU A 147 16.09 8.49 4.25
CA GLU A 147 15.89 7.09 3.86
C GLU A 147 15.58 6.95 2.36
N PHE A 148 14.69 7.78 1.81
CA PHE A 148 14.40 7.75 0.38
C PHE A 148 15.62 8.13 -0.48
N ALA A 149 16.46 9.06 -0.03
CA ALA A 149 17.72 9.39 -0.70
C ALA A 149 18.67 8.17 -0.71
N THR A 150 18.73 7.40 0.38
CA THR A 150 19.51 6.17 0.46
C THR A 150 18.95 5.10 -0.49
N VAL A 151 17.62 4.94 -0.54
CA VAL A 151 16.97 4.05 -1.52
C VAL A 151 17.37 4.43 -2.96
N LEU A 152 17.33 5.71 -3.31
CA LEU A 152 17.65 6.16 -4.67
C LEU A 152 19.15 6.06 -5.03
N LYS A 153 20.05 5.95 -4.04
CA LYS A 153 21.47 5.63 -4.31
C LYS A 153 21.64 4.18 -4.77
N VAL A 154 20.84 3.26 -4.24
CA VAL A 154 20.89 1.83 -4.58
C VAL A 154 20.02 1.53 -5.80
N ASP A 155 18.82 2.08 -5.84
CA ASP A 155 17.85 1.95 -6.93
C ASP A 155 17.39 3.33 -7.43
N PRO A 156 18.11 3.93 -8.41
CA PRO A 156 17.77 5.26 -8.94
C PRO A 156 16.43 5.33 -9.67
N ASN A 157 15.79 4.19 -9.93
CA ASN A 157 14.48 4.11 -10.59
C ASN A 157 13.35 3.78 -9.63
N ASN A 158 13.61 3.75 -8.32
CA ASN A 158 12.60 3.41 -7.32
C ASN A 158 11.43 4.39 -7.33
N ALA A 159 10.33 3.94 -7.93
CA ALA A 159 9.13 4.77 -8.09
C ALA A 159 8.50 5.15 -6.74
N ASN A 160 8.53 4.26 -5.74
CA ASN A 160 7.95 4.52 -4.44
C ASN A 160 8.72 5.60 -3.68
N ALA A 161 10.05 5.57 -3.72
CA ALA A 161 10.88 6.61 -3.11
C ALA A 161 10.65 7.97 -3.79
N MET A 162 10.67 8.02 -5.13
CA MET A 162 10.42 9.25 -5.88
C MET A 162 9.01 9.81 -5.63
N TYR A 163 7.99 8.94 -5.57
CA TYR A 163 6.62 9.35 -5.25
C TYR A 163 6.53 10.03 -3.88
N ASN A 164 7.12 9.43 -2.86
CA ASN A 164 7.06 9.95 -1.50
C ASN A 164 7.90 11.23 -1.32
N ILE A 165 9.06 11.34 -1.98
CA ILE A 165 9.83 12.60 -2.01
C ILE A 165 8.98 13.73 -2.60
N GLY A 166 8.27 13.47 -3.71
CA GLY A 166 7.36 14.45 -4.30
C GLY A 166 6.23 14.87 -3.35
N LEU A 167 5.64 13.93 -2.61
CA LEU A 167 4.62 14.24 -1.59
C LEU A 167 5.17 15.15 -0.49
N ILE A 168 6.36 14.86 0.03
CA ILE A 168 6.99 15.65 1.09
C ILE A 168 7.26 17.07 0.58
N LYS A 169 7.88 17.21 -0.60
CA LYS A 169 8.13 18.52 -1.22
C LYS A 169 6.86 19.33 -1.37
N TRP A 170 5.78 18.74 -1.83
CA TRP A 170 4.52 19.44 -2.04
C TRP A 170 3.80 19.78 -0.75
N GLN A 171 3.63 18.81 0.15
CA GLN A 171 2.75 18.96 1.32
C GLN A 171 3.43 19.66 2.51
N ARG A 172 4.72 19.42 2.72
CA ARG A 172 5.48 20.02 3.82
C ARG A 172 6.20 21.28 3.38
N ASP A 173 6.99 21.20 2.31
CA ASP A 173 7.93 22.26 1.93
C ASP A 173 7.24 23.32 1.07
N SER A 174 5.98 23.12 0.67
CA SER A 174 5.26 23.95 -0.29
C SER A 174 6.02 24.13 -1.61
N ASP A 175 6.93 23.21 -1.92
CA ASP A 175 7.74 23.17 -3.14
C ASP A 175 7.00 22.43 -4.24
N ALA A 176 5.97 23.08 -4.80
CA ALA A 176 5.17 22.51 -5.88
C ALA A 176 6.02 22.21 -7.13
N ASN A 177 6.98 23.07 -7.46
CA ASN A 177 7.82 22.91 -8.63
C ASN A 177 8.78 21.71 -8.48
N GLY A 178 9.41 21.57 -7.31
CA GLY A 178 10.26 20.42 -7.01
C GLY A 178 9.47 19.12 -6.96
N ALA A 179 8.25 19.09 -6.42
CA ALA A 179 7.38 17.94 -6.45
C ALA A 179 7.05 17.52 -7.89
N VAL A 180 6.64 18.48 -8.74
CA VAL A 180 6.35 18.24 -10.16
C VAL A 180 7.58 17.68 -10.89
N ALA A 181 8.77 18.21 -10.62
CA ALA A 181 10.00 17.71 -11.24
C ALA A 181 10.28 16.25 -10.90
N VAL A 182 10.19 15.89 -9.61
CA VAL A 182 10.42 14.51 -9.13
C VAL A 182 9.37 13.54 -9.70
N TRP A 183 8.08 13.90 -9.70
CA TRP A 183 7.03 13.02 -10.22
C TRP A 183 7.12 12.85 -11.75
N LYS A 184 7.49 13.88 -12.51
CA LYS A 184 7.75 13.74 -13.95
C LYS A 184 8.91 12.78 -14.21
N GLU A 185 10.01 12.90 -13.46
CA GLU A 185 11.14 12.00 -13.59
C GLU A 185 10.77 10.56 -13.20
N MET A 186 9.96 10.38 -12.15
CA MET A 186 9.39 9.08 -11.79
C MET A 186 8.63 8.45 -12.97
N LEU A 187 7.70 9.21 -13.59
CA LEU A 187 6.90 8.70 -14.71
C LEU A 187 7.73 8.44 -15.97
N LYS A 188 8.78 9.21 -16.19
CA LYS A 188 9.74 8.98 -17.28
C LYS A 188 10.50 7.67 -17.10
N LYS A 189 11.00 7.41 -15.89
CA LYS A 189 11.72 6.19 -15.54
C LYS A 189 10.81 4.96 -15.44
N ASN A 190 9.55 5.16 -15.07
CA ASN A 190 8.57 4.11 -14.84
C ASN A 190 7.29 4.36 -15.69
N PRO A 191 7.34 4.22 -17.02
CA PRO A 191 6.24 4.62 -17.92
C PRO A 191 4.95 3.81 -17.71
N ASN A 192 5.07 2.57 -17.25
CA ASN A 192 3.94 1.65 -17.02
C ASN A 192 3.59 1.52 -15.53
N HIS A 193 3.97 2.51 -14.71
CA HIS A 193 3.68 2.45 -13.28
C HIS A 193 2.15 2.44 -13.01
N PRO A 194 1.63 1.53 -12.16
CA PRO A 194 0.18 1.38 -11.96
C PRO A 194 -0.50 2.64 -11.40
N ARG A 195 0.24 3.48 -10.67
CA ARG A 195 -0.26 4.76 -10.13
C ARG A 195 -0.02 5.95 -11.06
N ARG A 196 0.23 5.72 -12.36
CA ARG A 196 0.53 6.77 -13.32
C ARG A 196 -0.55 7.87 -13.34
N ALA A 197 -1.81 7.48 -13.47
CA ALA A 197 -2.93 8.42 -13.51
C ALA A 197 -3.02 9.29 -12.25
N GLU A 198 -2.84 8.69 -11.07
CA GLU A 198 -2.80 9.40 -9.79
C GLU A 198 -1.65 10.42 -9.76
N VAL A 199 -0.46 10.02 -10.20
CA VAL A 199 0.71 10.92 -10.21
C VAL A 199 0.52 12.07 -11.19
N GLU A 200 -0.08 11.83 -12.35
CA GLU A 200 -0.43 12.88 -13.32
C GLU A 200 -1.43 13.89 -12.74
N GLU A 201 -2.41 13.43 -11.96
CA GLU A 201 -3.34 14.29 -11.24
C GLU A 201 -2.63 15.13 -10.17
N LEU A 202 -1.72 14.53 -9.38
CA LEU A 202 -0.90 15.25 -8.41
C LEU A 202 -0.04 16.33 -9.07
N ILE A 203 0.57 16.03 -10.21
CA ILE A 203 1.32 17.01 -11.02
C ILE A 203 0.42 18.17 -11.46
N ALA A 204 -0.80 17.89 -11.93
CA ALA A 204 -1.74 18.92 -12.36
C ALA A 204 -2.13 19.84 -11.18
N ARG A 205 -2.46 19.27 -10.03
CA ARG A 205 -2.81 20.02 -8.82
C ARG A 205 -1.64 20.87 -8.31
N ALA A 206 -0.42 20.33 -8.29
CA ALA A 206 0.76 21.05 -7.84
C ALA A 206 1.08 22.24 -8.76
N LYS A 207 0.95 22.08 -10.08
CA LYS A 207 1.10 23.16 -11.05
C LYS A 207 0.05 24.27 -10.84
N GLN A 208 -1.22 23.90 -10.67
CA GLN A 208 -2.27 24.88 -10.40
C GLN A 208 -2.00 25.69 -9.13
N HIS A 209 -1.50 25.02 -8.08
CA HIS A 209 -1.12 25.71 -6.84
C HIS A 209 0.06 26.66 -7.02
N SER A 210 1.06 26.32 -7.85
CA SER A 210 2.20 27.20 -8.12
C SER A 210 1.79 28.45 -8.88
N THR A 211 0.88 28.36 -9.86
CA THR A 211 0.39 29.50 -10.63
C THR A 211 -0.45 30.48 -9.81
N LEU A 212 -1.18 29.98 -8.80
CA LEU A 212 -1.96 30.83 -7.89
C LEU A 212 -1.08 31.58 -6.87
N LYS A 213 0.14 31.08 -6.61
CA LYS A 213 1.06 31.66 -5.63
C LYS A 213 2.03 32.68 -6.25
N GLU A 214 2.18 32.74 -7.57
CA GLU A 214 2.87 33.82 -8.24
C GLU A 214 1.95 35.06 -8.26
N PRO A 215 2.25 36.15 -7.49
CA PRO A 215 1.51 37.39 -7.66
C PRO A 215 1.71 37.85 -9.10
N ALA A 216 0.65 38.37 -9.70
CA ALA A 216 0.70 39.05 -10.99
C ALA A 216 1.64 40.30 -10.88
N HIS A 217 2.94 40.06 -10.86
CA HIS A 217 3.97 41.07 -10.87
C HIS A 217 4.64 41.04 -12.22
N ASN A 218 4.13 41.79 -13.12
CA ASN A 218 4.85 42.53 -14.15
C ASN A 218 4.01 42.79 -15.41
N THR A 219 3.01 43.65 -15.31
CA THR A 219 2.44 44.27 -16.53
C THR A 219 2.23 45.75 -16.29
N GLN A 220 3.22 46.48 -15.74
CA GLN A 220 3.27 47.94 -15.80
C GLN A 220 4.69 48.47 -15.61
N LEU A 221 5.53 48.36 -16.61
CA LEU A 221 6.66 49.30 -16.83
C LEU A 221 7.06 49.24 -18.31
N SER A 222 6.20 49.74 -19.18
CA SER A 222 6.61 50.28 -20.48
C SER A 222 5.57 51.30 -20.92
N ARG A 223 5.73 52.51 -20.37
CA ARG A 223 5.30 53.77 -21.02
C ARG A 223 6.32 54.84 -20.69
#